data_9f30953a93d21abbf8d909a33407de8b
#
_entry.id   9f30953a93d21abbf8d909a33407de8b
#
_cell.length_a   1.000
_cell.length_b   1.000
_cell.length_c   1.000
_cell.angle_alpha   90.00
_cell.angle_beta   90.00
_cell.angle_gamma   90.00
#
_symmetry.space_group_name_H-M   'P 1'
#
loop_
_entity.id
_entity.type
_entity.pdbx_description
1 polymer ?
#
loop_
_entity_poly.entity_id
_entity_poly.type
_entity_poly.pdbx_seq_one_letter_code
_entity_poly.pdbx_strand_id
1 'polypeptide(L)'
;MRAARDEPLARHALAFVLAGGRGSRLLELTDRRAKPAVYFGGKSRIIDFALSNALNSGIRRIAVATQYKAHSLIRHLQMGWNFFRPERNESFDILPASQRVSETMWYLGTADAVFQNIDIIESHASRYIVLLAGDHVYKMDYEIMLQQHVSQKADVTVGCLEMPRAESSAFGIIHVDEDDVIQSFLEKPAEPPPIPGKPDKSLASMGIYIFDTKFLFEQLRRDANDANSSHDFGKDVIPYIVKHGRAVAHQFSRSCVRSNDQRSYWRDVGTVDAYWSANIDLTDVVPELDLYDRSWPIWTYAEITPPAKFVHDEDGRRGEAVTSLVSGGCIVSGAALRRSLLFTGVHLHSHARVENAVILPYVDVGRNARLQNVVVDRGVRIPEGLVVGEDADLDSKRFRTTPGGICLITRSMIDRLSA
;
A
#
# COMPACT_ATOMS: atom_id res chain seq x y z
N MET A 1 -22.41 11.04 38.23
CA MET A 1 -22.12 9.85 37.42
C MET A 1 -21.76 10.31 36.01
N ARG A 2 -20.49 10.22 35.61
CA ARG A 2 -20.14 10.37 34.19
C ARG A 2 -20.72 9.15 33.47
N ALA A 3 -21.60 9.36 32.48
CA ALA A 3 -22.00 8.29 31.57
C ALA A 3 -20.72 7.63 31.04
N ALA A 4 -20.61 6.32 31.23
CA ALA A 4 -19.55 5.55 30.58
C ALA A 4 -19.69 5.83 29.07
N ARG A 5 -18.77 6.57 28.49
CA ARG A 5 -18.65 6.62 27.04
C ARG A 5 -18.26 5.21 26.64
N ASP A 6 -19.09 4.57 25.84
CA ASP A 6 -18.73 3.26 25.28
C ASP A 6 -17.34 3.38 24.67
N GLU A 7 -16.43 2.51 25.11
CA GLU A 7 -15.07 2.48 24.59
C GLU A 7 -15.13 2.15 23.10
N PRO A 8 -14.39 2.86 22.22
CA PRO A 8 -14.40 2.58 20.77
C PRO A 8 -14.08 1.11 20.48
N LEU A 9 -14.80 0.49 19.55
CA LEU A 9 -14.63 -0.92 19.20
C LEU A 9 -13.20 -1.24 18.73
N ALA A 10 -12.55 -0.28 18.10
CA ALA A 10 -11.15 -0.36 17.67
C ALA A 10 -10.17 -0.68 18.83
N ARG A 11 -10.50 -0.32 20.07
CA ARG A 11 -9.69 -0.69 21.24
C ARG A 11 -9.72 -2.18 21.56
N HIS A 12 -10.77 -2.86 21.15
CA HIS A 12 -10.96 -4.30 21.33
C HIS A 12 -10.51 -5.11 20.09
N ALA A 13 -9.97 -4.45 19.08
CA ALA A 13 -9.49 -5.06 17.85
C ALA A 13 -7.97 -5.21 17.82
N LEU A 14 -7.52 -6.23 17.05
CA LEU A 14 -6.16 -6.37 16.58
C LEU A 14 -6.16 -6.19 15.06
N ALA A 15 -5.30 -5.32 14.55
CA ALA A 15 -5.03 -5.24 13.12
C ALA A 15 -3.97 -6.27 12.74
N PHE A 16 -4.33 -7.20 11.86
CA PHE A 16 -3.39 -8.17 11.32
C PHE A 16 -3.10 -7.82 9.85
N VAL A 17 -1.87 -7.39 9.57
CA VAL A 17 -1.45 -6.89 8.26
C VAL A 17 -0.68 -7.96 7.50
N LEU A 18 -1.21 -8.36 6.34
CA LEU A 18 -0.56 -9.29 5.42
C LEU A 18 0.43 -8.53 4.53
N ALA A 19 1.71 -8.74 4.74
CA ALA A 19 2.78 -8.03 4.04
C ALA A 19 3.74 -8.97 3.26
N GLY A 20 3.23 -10.09 2.75
CA GLY A 20 4.01 -11.17 2.13
C GLY A 20 4.03 -11.20 0.59
N GLY A 21 3.32 -10.32 -0.10
CA GLY A 21 3.17 -10.35 -1.55
C GLY A 21 4.49 -10.13 -2.32
N ARG A 22 4.74 -10.95 -3.38
CA ARG A 22 5.95 -10.84 -4.23
C ARG A 22 6.02 -9.54 -5.00
N GLY A 23 4.87 -8.99 -5.43
CA GLY A 23 4.78 -7.73 -6.18
C GLY A 23 5.46 -7.78 -7.55
N SER A 24 5.48 -8.94 -8.22
CA SER A 24 6.23 -9.16 -9.47
C SER A 24 5.90 -8.19 -10.61
N ARG A 25 4.68 -7.63 -10.61
CA ARG A 25 4.24 -6.63 -11.61
C ARG A 25 4.91 -5.25 -11.43
N LEU A 26 5.55 -4.99 -10.28
CA LEU A 26 6.40 -3.81 -10.06
C LEU A 26 7.82 -4.01 -10.58
N LEU A 27 8.08 -5.14 -11.22
CA LEU A 27 9.33 -5.46 -11.89
C LEU A 27 10.53 -5.30 -10.93
N GLU A 28 11.59 -4.69 -11.39
CA GLU A 28 12.85 -4.53 -10.68
C GLU A 28 12.74 -3.69 -9.38
N LEU A 29 11.66 -2.91 -9.19
CA LEU A 29 11.39 -2.22 -7.92
C LEU A 29 11.21 -3.19 -6.75
N THR A 30 10.83 -4.44 -7.03
CA THR A 30 10.63 -5.50 -6.02
C THR A 30 11.71 -6.58 -6.03
N ASP A 31 12.80 -6.40 -6.78
CA ASP A 31 13.90 -7.36 -6.83
C ASP A 31 14.60 -7.56 -5.48
N ARG A 32 14.65 -6.52 -4.66
CA ARG A 32 15.35 -6.51 -3.35
C ARG A 32 14.43 -6.20 -2.17
N ARG A 33 13.13 -6.03 -2.39
CA ARG A 33 12.16 -5.66 -1.36
C ARG A 33 10.76 -6.19 -1.69
N ALA A 34 9.95 -6.47 -0.66
CA ALA A 34 8.54 -6.78 -0.82
C ALA A 34 7.76 -5.54 -1.29
N LYS A 35 6.62 -5.71 -2.00
CA LYS A 35 5.76 -4.59 -2.45
C LYS A 35 5.39 -3.62 -1.31
N PRO A 36 4.98 -4.08 -0.11
CA PRO A 36 4.68 -3.19 1.02
C PRO A 36 5.85 -2.28 1.44
N ALA A 37 7.09 -2.67 1.13
CA ALA A 37 8.30 -1.91 1.46
C ALA A 37 8.71 -0.90 0.38
N VAL A 38 8.01 -0.81 -0.74
CA VAL A 38 8.29 0.17 -1.80
C VAL A 38 7.95 1.58 -1.29
N TYR A 39 8.78 2.54 -1.63
CA TYR A 39 8.61 3.94 -1.23
C TYR A 39 7.39 4.57 -1.92
N PHE A 40 6.69 5.48 -1.22
CA PHE A 40 5.53 6.19 -1.74
C PHE A 40 5.40 7.60 -1.15
N GLY A 41 4.94 8.56 -1.95
CA GLY A 41 4.57 9.91 -1.48
C GLY A 41 5.72 10.74 -0.89
N GLY A 42 6.95 10.53 -1.35
CA GLY A 42 8.14 11.31 -0.96
C GLY A 42 8.92 10.77 0.23
N LYS A 43 8.29 10.19 1.24
CA LYS A 43 8.97 9.69 2.45
C LYS A 43 8.41 8.39 3.03
N SER A 44 7.17 8.05 2.74
CA SER A 44 6.48 6.87 3.29
C SER A 44 6.82 5.60 2.50
N ARG A 45 6.33 4.48 2.99
CA ARG A 45 6.24 3.22 2.25
C ARG A 45 4.79 2.80 2.12
N ILE A 46 4.49 1.95 1.16
CA ILE A 46 3.09 1.54 0.89
C ILE A 46 2.42 1.00 2.15
N ILE A 47 3.10 0.18 2.94
CA ILE A 47 2.54 -0.41 4.17
C ILE A 47 2.14 0.65 5.21
N ASP A 48 2.78 1.81 5.23
CA ASP A 48 2.52 2.86 6.22
C ASP A 48 1.07 3.36 6.14
N PHE A 49 0.39 3.22 5.00
CA PHE A 49 -1.02 3.60 4.84
C PHE A 49 -1.95 2.68 5.65
N ALA A 50 -1.84 1.37 5.50
CA ALA A 50 -2.65 0.42 6.26
C ALA A 50 -2.38 0.53 7.77
N LEU A 51 -1.11 0.66 8.17
CA LEU A 51 -0.71 0.82 9.57
C LEU A 51 -1.21 2.16 10.15
N SER A 52 -1.11 3.25 9.38
CA SER A 52 -1.61 4.57 9.81
C SER A 52 -3.12 4.59 9.96
N ASN A 53 -3.84 3.96 9.04
CA ASN A 53 -5.29 3.82 9.14
C ASN A 53 -5.66 3.05 10.43
N ALA A 54 -4.98 1.95 10.75
CA ALA A 54 -5.23 1.20 11.99
C ALA A 54 -4.98 2.07 13.23
N LEU A 55 -3.85 2.76 13.28
CA LEU A 55 -3.49 3.64 14.40
C LEU A 55 -4.48 4.81 14.55
N ASN A 56 -4.81 5.49 13.45
CA ASN A 56 -5.71 6.64 13.44
C ASN A 56 -7.16 6.24 13.76
N SER A 57 -7.60 5.04 13.37
CA SER A 57 -8.91 4.46 13.77
C SER A 57 -9.00 4.10 15.26
N GLY A 58 -7.89 4.17 16.00
CA GLY A 58 -7.87 3.84 17.43
C GLY A 58 -7.41 2.43 17.77
N ILE A 59 -7.05 1.59 16.80
CA ILE A 59 -6.48 0.26 17.05
C ILE A 59 -5.10 0.44 17.67
N ARG A 60 -4.78 -0.35 18.71
CA ARG A 60 -3.53 -0.25 19.47
C ARG A 60 -2.75 -1.56 19.54
N ARG A 61 -3.26 -2.60 18.92
CA ARG A 61 -2.59 -3.89 18.77
C ARG A 61 -2.46 -4.17 17.28
N ILE A 62 -1.24 -4.27 16.79
CA ILE A 62 -0.96 -4.44 15.37
C ILE A 62 0.03 -5.58 15.23
N ALA A 63 -0.26 -6.54 14.36
CA ALA A 63 0.63 -7.62 13.98
C ALA A 63 0.87 -7.58 12.47
N VAL A 64 2.11 -7.72 12.03
CA VAL A 64 2.49 -7.65 10.61
C VAL A 64 3.15 -8.96 10.20
N ALA A 65 2.44 -9.77 9.41
CA ALA A 65 2.99 -11.01 8.86
C ALA A 65 3.85 -10.69 7.62
N THR A 66 5.13 -11.10 7.68
CA THR A 66 6.09 -10.87 6.59
C THR A 66 6.61 -12.19 6.05
N GLN A 67 6.90 -12.25 4.75
CA GLN A 67 7.37 -13.48 4.11
C GLN A 67 8.55 -13.21 3.17
N TYR A 68 8.28 -12.74 1.98
CA TYR A 68 9.26 -12.62 0.90
C TYR A 68 10.06 -11.32 0.99
N LYS A 69 11.41 -11.39 0.82
CA LYS A 69 12.32 -10.22 0.82
C LYS A 69 12.06 -9.23 1.95
N ALA A 70 11.76 -9.74 3.15
CA ALA A 70 11.24 -8.96 4.27
C ALA A 70 12.26 -8.04 4.95
N HIS A 71 13.58 -8.23 4.74
CA HIS A 71 14.61 -7.51 5.51
C HIS A 71 14.43 -5.99 5.53
N SER A 72 14.22 -5.37 4.35
CA SER A 72 14.03 -3.92 4.27
C SER A 72 12.70 -3.46 4.88
N LEU A 73 11.68 -4.31 4.85
CA LEU A 73 10.39 -4.07 5.50
C LEU A 73 10.53 -4.14 7.01
N ILE A 74 11.09 -5.23 7.53
CA ILE A 74 11.30 -5.42 8.97
C ILE A 74 12.11 -4.27 9.55
N ARG A 75 13.21 -3.88 8.90
CA ARG A 75 14.01 -2.73 9.34
C ARG A 75 13.19 -1.44 9.40
N HIS A 76 12.35 -1.17 8.37
CA HIS A 76 11.48 0.00 8.36
C HIS A 76 10.49 -0.01 9.53
N LEU A 77 9.84 -1.15 9.76
CA LEU A 77 8.88 -1.31 10.84
C LEU A 77 9.54 -1.13 12.22
N GLN A 78 10.69 -1.75 12.45
CA GLN A 78 11.44 -1.60 13.69
C GLN A 78 11.86 -0.17 13.98
N MET A 79 12.23 0.61 12.95
CA MET A 79 12.68 1.99 13.12
C MET A 79 11.52 2.98 13.20
N GLY A 80 10.43 2.75 12.50
CA GLY A 80 9.33 3.72 12.36
C GLY A 80 8.14 3.48 13.30
N TRP A 81 7.95 2.22 13.76
CA TRP A 81 6.74 1.79 14.47
C TRP A 81 7.01 1.29 15.89
N ASN A 82 8.09 1.75 16.55
CA ASN A 82 8.54 1.33 17.87
C ASN A 82 8.00 2.21 19.04
N PHE A 83 6.93 2.96 18.81
CA PHE A 83 6.37 3.89 19.81
C PHE A 83 5.19 3.32 20.61
N PHE A 84 4.79 2.09 20.39
CA PHE A 84 3.75 1.40 21.16
C PHE A 84 4.20 1.11 22.58
N ARG A 85 3.25 1.20 23.54
CA ARG A 85 3.51 1.11 24.97
C ARG A 85 2.78 -0.09 25.59
N PRO A 86 3.47 -1.18 25.92
CA PRO A 86 2.85 -2.38 26.51
C PRO A 86 2.08 -2.09 27.79
N GLU A 87 2.56 -1.15 28.60
CA GLU A 87 1.90 -0.70 29.84
C GLU A 87 0.54 -0.01 29.59
N ARG A 88 0.22 0.34 28.35
CA ARG A 88 -1.06 0.87 27.90
C ARG A 88 -1.88 -0.15 27.12
N ASN A 89 -1.48 -1.41 27.18
CA ASN A 89 -2.07 -2.49 26.40
C ASN A 89 -1.97 -2.23 24.88
N GLU A 90 -0.83 -1.72 24.43
CA GLU A 90 -0.50 -1.45 23.05
C GLU A 90 0.63 -2.40 22.61
N SER A 91 0.56 -2.94 21.40
CA SER A 91 1.61 -3.81 20.87
C SER A 91 1.80 -3.62 19.36
N PHE A 92 3.02 -3.89 18.92
CA PHE A 92 3.39 -3.94 17.52
C PHE A 92 4.30 -5.14 17.29
N ASP A 93 3.75 -6.18 16.65
CA ASP A 93 4.43 -7.45 16.45
C ASP A 93 4.81 -7.63 14.98
N ILE A 94 6.05 -8.03 14.73
CA ILE A 94 6.50 -8.41 13.40
C ILE A 94 6.62 -9.92 13.39
N LEU A 95 5.84 -10.57 12.53
CA LEU A 95 5.70 -12.02 12.43
C LEU A 95 6.34 -12.51 11.11
N PRO A 96 7.65 -12.79 11.11
CA PRO A 96 8.29 -13.38 9.94
C PRO A 96 7.74 -14.78 9.71
N ALA A 97 7.54 -15.17 8.45
CA ALA A 97 7.27 -16.55 8.12
C ALA A 97 8.40 -17.42 8.70
N SER A 98 8.06 -18.24 9.66
CA SER A 98 9.00 -19.12 10.35
C SER A 98 8.58 -20.57 10.08
N GLN A 99 9.56 -21.49 10.07
CA GLN A 99 9.35 -22.92 9.90
C GLN A 99 8.74 -23.55 11.18
N ARG A 100 7.69 -22.91 11.75
CA ARG A 100 7.06 -23.35 13.00
C ARG A 100 6.26 -24.65 12.86
N VAL A 101 5.71 -24.89 11.67
CA VAL A 101 4.83 -26.02 11.40
C VAL A 101 5.50 -27.09 10.55
N SER A 102 6.43 -26.73 9.65
CA SER A 102 7.27 -27.68 8.92
C SER A 102 8.60 -27.03 8.51
N GLU A 103 9.70 -27.82 8.53
CA GLU A 103 11.04 -27.31 8.23
C GLU A 103 11.25 -26.83 6.78
N THR A 104 10.27 -26.97 5.90
CA THR A 104 10.43 -26.75 4.47
C THR A 104 9.41 -25.79 3.83
N MET A 105 8.38 -25.32 4.56
CA MET A 105 7.25 -24.63 3.93
C MET A 105 7.04 -23.19 4.42
N TRP A 106 6.96 -22.29 3.46
CA TRP A 106 6.49 -20.91 3.61
C TRP A 106 4.96 -20.90 3.73
N TYR A 107 4.33 -19.75 4.07
CA TYR A 107 2.87 -19.64 4.04
C TYR A 107 2.32 -20.10 2.68
N LEU A 108 1.38 -21.03 2.71
CA LEU A 108 0.73 -21.58 1.49
C LEU A 108 -0.19 -20.56 0.85
N GLY A 109 -0.89 -19.77 1.67
CA GLY A 109 -1.81 -18.74 1.24
C GLY A 109 -2.00 -17.68 2.33
N THR A 110 -2.90 -16.75 2.08
CA THR A 110 -3.19 -15.63 3.00
C THR A 110 -3.88 -16.12 4.29
N ALA A 111 -4.71 -17.14 4.23
CA ALA A 111 -5.36 -17.75 5.41
C ALA A 111 -4.36 -18.56 6.23
N ASP A 112 -3.47 -19.29 5.58
CA ASP A 112 -2.39 -20.03 6.25
C ASP A 112 -1.45 -19.09 7.02
N ALA A 113 -1.16 -17.90 6.49
CA ALA A 113 -0.37 -16.90 7.19
C ALA A 113 -1.00 -16.45 8.52
N VAL A 114 -2.32 -16.40 8.61
CA VAL A 114 -3.03 -16.09 9.86
C VAL A 114 -3.11 -17.34 10.74
N PHE A 115 -3.38 -18.51 10.15
CA PHE A 115 -3.50 -19.78 10.87
C PHE A 115 -2.22 -20.13 11.64
N GLN A 116 -1.06 -20.00 11.01
CA GLN A 116 0.24 -20.30 11.63
C GLN A 116 0.60 -19.34 12.78
N ASN A 117 -0.12 -18.24 12.95
CA ASN A 117 0.09 -17.26 14.02
C ASN A 117 -1.09 -17.15 15.00
N ILE A 118 -2.00 -18.13 15.02
CA ILE A 118 -3.18 -18.13 15.91
C ILE A 118 -2.78 -17.96 17.37
N ASP A 119 -1.73 -18.65 17.83
CA ASP A 119 -1.23 -18.61 19.21
C ASP A 119 -0.83 -17.18 19.62
N ILE A 120 -0.19 -16.45 18.72
CA ILE A 120 0.18 -15.05 18.95
C ILE A 120 -1.06 -14.16 18.96
N ILE A 121 -1.95 -14.33 17.98
CA ILE A 121 -3.19 -13.56 17.90
C ILE A 121 -4.05 -13.80 19.16
N GLU A 122 -4.15 -15.03 19.64
CA GLU A 122 -4.90 -15.41 20.84
C GLU A 122 -4.33 -14.74 22.09
N SER A 123 -2.98 -14.62 22.19
CA SER A 123 -2.32 -13.98 23.32
C SER A 123 -2.69 -12.51 23.52
N HIS A 124 -3.12 -11.83 22.45
CA HIS A 124 -3.59 -10.44 22.53
C HIS A 124 -5.00 -10.31 23.12
N ALA A 125 -5.75 -11.40 23.27
CA ALA A 125 -7.11 -11.42 23.80
C ALA A 125 -8.05 -10.39 23.14
N SER A 126 -7.86 -10.12 21.85
CA SER A 126 -8.68 -9.17 21.09
C SER A 126 -10.01 -9.81 20.70
N ARG A 127 -11.10 -9.04 20.77
CA ARG A 127 -12.44 -9.50 20.41
C ARG A 127 -12.62 -9.57 18.89
N TYR A 128 -12.03 -8.62 18.18
CA TYR A 128 -12.15 -8.51 16.73
C TYR A 128 -10.77 -8.56 16.07
N ILE A 129 -10.72 -9.13 14.88
CA ILE A 129 -9.54 -9.09 13.99
C ILE A 129 -9.90 -8.24 12.78
N VAL A 130 -9.10 -7.20 12.54
CA VAL A 130 -9.12 -6.41 11.31
C VAL A 130 -7.97 -6.89 10.44
N LEU A 131 -8.29 -7.71 9.44
CA LEU A 131 -7.32 -8.27 8.52
C LEU A 131 -7.11 -7.31 7.35
N LEU A 132 -5.87 -6.92 7.09
CA LEU A 132 -5.51 -5.87 6.15
C LEU A 132 -4.50 -6.36 5.11
N ALA A 133 -4.70 -6.01 3.85
CA ALA A 133 -3.65 -6.06 2.85
C ALA A 133 -2.69 -4.87 3.07
N GLY A 134 -1.38 -5.16 3.19
CA GLY A 134 -0.35 -4.15 3.46
C GLY A 134 0.23 -3.48 2.21
N ASP A 135 -0.42 -3.59 1.06
CA ASP A 135 0.13 -3.22 -0.26
C ASP A 135 -0.75 -2.27 -1.08
N HIS A 136 -1.72 -1.61 -0.45
CA HIS A 136 -2.61 -0.62 -1.06
C HIS A 136 -2.43 0.78 -0.46
N VAL A 137 -2.78 1.81 -1.23
CA VAL A 137 -2.70 3.22 -0.83
C VAL A 137 -4.10 3.80 -0.72
N TYR A 138 -4.51 4.18 0.50
CA TYR A 138 -5.83 4.72 0.82
C TYR A 138 -5.86 5.31 2.23
N LYS A 139 -6.91 6.09 2.56
CA LYS A 139 -7.22 6.53 3.93
C LYS A 139 -8.61 6.02 4.32
N MET A 140 -8.72 5.32 5.46
CA MET A 140 -9.96 4.69 5.92
C MET A 140 -10.03 4.63 7.44
N ASP A 141 -11.20 4.94 8.00
CA ASP A 141 -11.51 4.74 9.40
C ASP A 141 -12.15 3.36 9.62
N TYR A 142 -11.40 2.45 10.24
CA TYR A 142 -11.87 1.09 10.53
C TYR A 142 -12.88 1.02 11.69
N GLU A 143 -12.95 2.04 12.55
CA GLU A 143 -13.96 2.09 13.60
C GLU A 143 -15.38 2.08 13.00
N ILE A 144 -15.61 2.81 11.89
CA ILE A 144 -16.90 2.84 11.19
C ILE A 144 -17.27 1.44 10.64
N MET A 145 -16.30 0.72 10.09
CA MET A 145 -16.50 -0.64 9.59
C MET A 145 -16.75 -1.64 10.73
N LEU A 146 -16.07 -1.48 11.88
CA LEU A 146 -16.29 -2.26 13.10
C LEU A 146 -17.69 -2.04 13.64
N GLN A 147 -18.18 -0.79 13.66
CA GLN A 147 -19.55 -0.47 14.10
C GLN A 147 -20.58 -1.14 13.21
N GLN A 148 -20.40 -1.15 11.89
CA GLN A 148 -21.29 -1.89 10.98
C GLN A 148 -21.25 -3.40 11.25
N HIS A 149 -20.07 -3.98 11.42
CA HIS A 149 -19.87 -5.40 11.72
C HIS A 149 -20.68 -5.82 12.95
N VAL A 150 -20.58 -5.07 14.03
CA VAL A 150 -21.28 -5.36 15.28
C VAL A 150 -22.79 -5.13 15.15
N SER A 151 -23.22 -4.00 14.56
CA SER A 151 -24.64 -3.65 14.42
C SER A 151 -25.42 -4.64 13.55
N GLN A 152 -24.79 -5.14 12.50
CA GLN A 152 -25.38 -6.12 11.60
C GLN A 152 -25.17 -7.57 12.05
N LYS A 153 -24.47 -7.81 13.17
CA LYS A 153 -24.14 -9.14 13.68
C LYS A 153 -23.53 -10.02 12.59
N ALA A 154 -22.56 -9.46 11.85
CA ALA A 154 -21.90 -10.14 10.77
C ALA A 154 -20.91 -11.17 11.31
N ASP A 155 -20.77 -12.33 10.64
CA ASP A 155 -19.68 -13.28 10.87
C ASP A 155 -18.38 -12.78 10.22
N VAL A 156 -18.51 -12.16 9.05
CA VAL A 156 -17.43 -11.42 8.37
C VAL A 156 -17.97 -10.15 7.73
N THR A 157 -17.23 -9.06 7.85
CA THR A 157 -17.48 -7.84 7.07
C THR A 157 -16.33 -7.65 6.08
N VAL A 158 -16.66 -7.43 4.81
CA VAL A 158 -15.72 -7.30 3.69
C VAL A 158 -15.71 -5.86 3.21
N GLY A 159 -14.57 -5.18 3.30
CA GLY A 159 -14.38 -3.85 2.71
C GLY A 159 -14.39 -3.93 1.18
N CYS A 160 -15.22 -3.10 0.55
CA CYS A 160 -15.38 -3.11 -0.91
C CYS A 160 -15.53 -1.69 -1.48
N LEU A 161 -15.26 -1.56 -2.77
CA LEU A 161 -15.42 -0.31 -3.50
C LEU A 161 -16.02 -0.54 -4.88
N GLU A 162 -16.74 0.47 -5.38
CA GLU A 162 -17.18 0.50 -6.78
C GLU A 162 -16.02 0.88 -7.68
N MET A 163 -15.77 0.10 -8.73
CA MET A 163 -14.74 0.39 -9.72
C MET A 163 -15.23 0.07 -11.14
N PRO A 164 -14.56 0.60 -12.19
CA PRO A 164 -14.88 0.25 -13.56
C PRO A 164 -14.79 -1.27 -13.79
N ARG A 165 -15.82 -1.84 -14.41
CA ARG A 165 -15.88 -3.30 -14.68
C ARG A 165 -14.67 -3.80 -15.46
N ALA A 166 -14.19 -3.02 -16.43
CA ALA A 166 -13.04 -3.36 -17.27
C ALA A 166 -11.73 -3.52 -16.46
N GLU A 167 -11.62 -2.90 -15.29
CA GLU A 167 -10.42 -2.91 -14.43
C GLU A 167 -10.56 -3.91 -13.28
N SER A 168 -11.73 -4.52 -13.08
CA SER A 168 -12.06 -5.26 -11.87
C SER A 168 -11.69 -6.75 -11.89
N SER A 169 -11.26 -7.31 -13.01
CA SER A 169 -10.88 -8.74 -13.15
C SER A 169 -9.69 -9.18 -12.27
N ALA A 170 -8.91 -8.24 -11.77
CA ALA A 170 -7.79 -8.54 -10.86
C ALA A 170 -8.19 -8.71 -9.38
N PHE A 171 -9.47 -8.50 -9.05
CA PHE A 171 -9.98 -8.46 -7.67
C PHE A 171 -11.06 -9.50 -7.43
N GLY A 172 -11.33 -9.78 -6.15
CA GLY A 172 -12.52 -10.50 -5.74
C GLY A 172 -13.77 -9.64 -5.99
N ILE A 173 -14.77 -10.14 -6.70
CA ILE A 173 -16.00 -9.41 -7.04
C ILE A 173 -17.15 -9.89 -6.17
N ILE A 174 -17.88 -8.94 -5.62
CA ILE A 174 -18.94 -9.14 -4.64
C ILE A 174 -20.29 -8.79 -5.28
N HIS A 175 -21.29 -9.63 -5.04
CA HIS A 175 -22.69 -9.32 -5.28
C HIS A 175 -23.44 -9.26 -3.95
N VAL A 176 -24.20 -8.18 -3.72
CA VAL A 176 -24.92 -7.91 -2.46
C VAL A 176 -26.40 -7.75 -2.72
N ASP A 177 -27.22 -7.96 -1.66
CA ASP A 177 -28.62 -7.56 -1.62
C ASP A 177 -28.78 -6.09 -1.15
N GLU A 178 -30.04 -5.69 -0.89
CA GLU A 178 -30.40 -4.34 -0.45
C GLU A 178 -29.87 -3.98 0.95
N ASP A 179 -29.58 -4.99 1.79
CA ASP A 179 -29.06 -4.86 3.16
C ASP A 179 -27.53 -4.98 3.24
N ASP A 180 -26.82 -4.89 2.11
CA ASP A 180 -25.38 -5.12 1.97
C ASP A 180 -24.95 -6.57 2.34
N VAL A 181 -25.85 -7.55 2.44
CA VAL A 181 -25.46 -8.95 2.68
C VAL A 181 -24.92 -9.57 1.41
N ILE A 182 -23.74 -10.18 1.50
CA ILE A 182 -23.04 -10.76 0.36
C ILE A 182 -23.72 -12.06 -0.06
N GLN A 183 -24.22 -12.09 -1.28
CA GLN A 183 -24.89 -13.23 -1.90
C GLN A 183 -23.91 -14.12 -2.69
N SER A 184 -22.85 -13.53 -3.23
CA SER A 184 -21.77 -14.26 -3.91
C SER A 184 -20.44 -13.50 -3.85
N PHE A 185 -19.36 -14.28 -3.84
CA PHE A 185 -17.99 -13.79 -3.91
C PHE A 185 -17.25 -14.59 -4.98
N LEU A 186 -16.69 -13.90 -5.97
CA LEU A 186 -15.96 -14.49 -7.09
C LEU A 186 -14.53 -13.96 -7.14
N GLU A 187 -13.56 -14.81 -6.87
CA GLU A 187 -12.14 -14.41 -6.89
C GLU A 187 -11.62 -14.29 -8.32
N LYS A 188 -11.25 -13.10 -8.71
CA LYS A 188 -10.63 -12.75 -10.01
C LYS A 188 -11.34 -13.35 -11.22
N PRO A 189 -12.65 -13.09 -11.38
CA PRO A 189 -13.38 -13.64 -12.53
C PRO A 189 -12.89 -13.01 -13.83
N ALA A 190 -12.81 -13.82 -14.90
CA ALA A 190 -12.47 -13.33 -16.25
C ALA A 190 -13.49 -12.29 -16.75
N GLU A 191 -14.77 -12.51 -16.42
CA GLU A 191 -15.87 -11.59 -16.72
C GLU A 191 -16.52 -11.14 -15.41
N PRO A 192 -16.09 -9.97 -14.84
CA PRO A 192 -16.65 -9.47 -13.62
C PRO A 192 -18.14 -9.14 -13.77
N PRO A 193 -19.03 -9.61 -12.85
CA PRO A 193 -20.44 -9.25 -12.88
C PRO A 193 -20.62 -7.76 -12.56
N PRO A 194 -21.59 -7.09 -13.19
CA PRO A 194 -21.90 -5.69 -12.91
C PRO A 194 -22.69 -5.52 -11.61
N ILE A 195 -22.64 -4.33 -11.05
CA ILE A 195 -23.56 -3.93 -9.96
C ILE A 195 -24.96 -3.74 -10.57
N PRO A 196 -26.05 -4.21 -9.91
CA PRO A 196 -27.41 -3.96 -10.35
C PRO A 196 -27.66 -2.46 -10.58
N GLY A 197 -28.15 -2.09 -11.78
CA GLY A 197 -28.37 -0.70 -12.17
C GLY A 197 -27.12 0.10 -12.61
N LYS A 198 -25.91 -0.52 -12.56
CA LYS A 198 -24.65 0.10 -13.00
C LYS A 198 -23.84 -0.88 -13.85
N PRO A 199 -24.18 -1.06 -15.16
CA PRO A 199 -23.60 -2.12 -15.99
C PRO A 199 -22.10 -2.00 -16.26
N ASP A 200 -21.54 -0.81 -16.15
CA ASP A 200 -20.13 -0.46 -16.33
C ASP A 200 -19.29 -0.53 -15.03
N LYS A 201 -19.91 -0.87 -13.88
CA LYS A 201 -19.22 -0.97 -12.60
C LYS A 201 -19.37 -2.34 -11.97
N SER A 202 -18.36 -2.74 -11.20
CA SER A 202 -18.36 -3.91 -10.33
C SER A 202 -18.02 -3.50 -8.89
N LEU A 203 -18.49 -4.29 -7.91
CA LEU A 203 -18.15 -4.12 -6.51
C LEU A 203 -16.98 -5.02 -6.17
N ALA A 204 -15.80 -4.42 -5.99
CA ALA A 204 -14.56 -5.14 -5.78
C ALA A 204 -14.16 -5.19 -4.30
N SER A 205 -13.69 -6.33 -3.84
CA SER A 205 -13.09 -6.50 -2.51
C SER A 205 -11.76 -5.76 -2.43
N MET A 206 -11.55 -5.05 -1.33
CA MET A 206 -10.30 -4.35 -1.02
C MET A 206 -9.27 -5.23 -0.31
N GLY A 207 -9.59 -6.49 -0.01
CA GLY A 207 -8.74 -7.33 0.84
C GLY A 207 -8.69 -6.85 2.30
N ILE A 208 -9.76 -6.22 2.76
CA ILE A 208 -9.95 -5.75 4.13
C ILE A 208 -11.13 -6.52 4.71
N TYR A 209 -10.88 -7.22 5.81
CA TYR A 209 -11.90 -8.07 6.45
C TYR A 209 -11.96 -7.80 7.95
N ILE A 210 -13.16 -7.83 8.53
CA ILE A 210 -13.37 -7.83 9.97
C ILE A 210 -14.07 -9.13 10.37
N PHE A 211 -13.52 -9.75 11.41
CA PHE A 211 -14.07 -10.98 12.01
C PHE A 211 -14.20 -10.85 13.53
N ASP A 212 -15.17 -11.56 14.11
CA ASP A 212 -15.04 -11.99 15.50
C ASP A 212 -13.90 -13.01 15.61
N THR A 213 -13.03 -12.84 16.61
CA THR A 213 -11.79 -13.64 16.71
C THR A 213 -12.08 -15.14 16.82
N LYS A 214 -13.07 -15.53 17.60
CA LYS A 214 -13.42 -16.97 17.78
C LYS A 214 -13.91 -17.58 16.47
N PHE A 215 -14.79 -16.86 15.78
CA PHE A 215 -15.30 -17.31 14.49
C PHE A 215 -14.18 -17.45 13.46
N LEU A 216 -13.27 -16.46 13.39
CA LEU A 216 -12.11 -16.56 12.51
C LEU A 216 -11.27 -17.82 12.77
N PHE A 217 -10.98 -18.10 14.04
CA PHE A 217 -10.18 -19.29 14.40
C PHE A 217 -10.88 -20.61 14.02
N GLU A 218 -12.19 -20.68 14.16
CA GLU A 218 -12.96 -21.85 13.70
C GLU A 218 -12.83 -22.04 12.18
N GLN A 219 -12.97 -20.95 11.41
CA GLN A 219 -12.84 -21.00 9.95
C GLN A 219 -11.42 -21.36 9.51
N LEU A 220 -10.40 -20.81 10.15
CA LEU A 220 -8.99 -21.13 9.83
C LEU A 220 -8.65 -22.60 10.14
N ARG A 221 -9.12 -23.15 11.27
CA ARG A 221 -8.94 -24.58 11.61
C ARG A 221 -9.67 -25.48 10.62
N ARG A 222 -10.87 -25.11 10.19
CA ARG A 222 -11.61 -25.82 9.16
C ARG A 222 -10.81 -25.83 7.84
N ASP A 223 -10.36 -24.66 7.40
CA ASP A 223 -9.63 -24.49 6.14
C ASP A 223 -8.30 -25.24 6.15
N ALA A 224 -7.56 -25.20 7.26
CA ALA A 224 -6.29 -25.89 7.41
C ALA A 224 -6.42 -27.42 7.30
N ASN A 225 -7.60 -27.98 7.59
CA ASN A 225 -7.87 -29.43 7.47
C ASN A 225 -8.43 -29.81 6.08
N ASP A 226 -8.66 -28.86 5.19
CA ASP A 226 -9.15 -29.11 3.83
C ASP A 226 -7.99 -29.30 2.86
N ALA A 227 -7.73 -30.52 2.45
CA ALA A 227 -6.64 -30.85 1.51
C ALA A 227 -6.81 -30.24 0.10
N ASN A 228 -8.01 -29.77 -0.25
CA ASN A 228 -8.30 -29.15 -1.53
C ASN A 228 -8.20 -27.60 -1.48
N SER A 229 -8.04 -27.05 -0.28
CA SER A 229 -7.90 -25.61 -0.11
C SER A 229 -6.54 -25.11 -0.57
N SER A 230 -6.50 -23.91 -1.17
CA SER A 230 -5.27 -23.17 -1.40
C SER A 230 -4.88 -22.29 -0.20
N HIS A 231 -5.67 -22.36 0.87
CA HIS A 231 -5.53 -21.60 2.11
C HIS A 231 -5.48 -20.08 1.87
N ASP A 232 -6.36 -19.61 0.99
CA ASP A 232 -6.48 -18.20 0.61
C ASP A 232 -7.84 -17.64 1.05
N PHE A 233 -7.84 -16.42 1.62
CA PHE A 233 -9.09 -15.80 2.06
C PHE A 233 -10.07 -15.60 0.91
N GLY A 234 -9.63 -15.09 -0.22
CA GLY A 234 -10.49 -14.79 -1.35
C GLY A 234 -11.00 -16.02 -2.10
N LYS A 235 -10.19 -17.09 -2.15
CA LYS A 235 -10.57 -18.31 -2.89
C LYS A 235 -11.34 -19.31 -2.04
N ASP A 236 -10.97 -19.44 -0.77
CA ASP A 236 -11.43 -20.57 0.05
C ASP A 236 -12.27 -20.12 1.24
N VAL A 237 -11.77 -19.19 2.07
CA VAL A 237 -12.41 -18.84 3.34
C VAL A 237 -13.66 -17.97 3.14
N ILE A 238 -13.55 -16.84 2.43
CA ILE A 238 -14.67 -15.92 2.23
C ILE A 238 -15.82 -16.56 1.43
N PRO A 239 -15.58 -17.26 0.29
CA PRO A 239 -16.65 -17.95 -0.42
C PRO A 239 -17.36 -19.02 0.40
N TYR A 240 -16.63 -19.71 1.30
CA TYR A 240 -17.26 -20.64 2.22
C TYR A 240 -18.19 -19.94 3.21
N ILE A 241 -17.73 -18.84 3.84
CA ILE A 241 -18.53 -18.07 4.81
C ILE A 241 -19.77 -17.46 4.14
N VAL A 242 -19.65 -16.96 2.90
CA VAL A 242 -20.79 -16.43 2.13
C VAL A 242 -21.90 -17.48 1.97
N LYS A 243 -21.56 -18.77 1.87
CA LYS A 243 -22.53 -19.86 1.71
C LYS A 243 -23.11 -20.36 3.03
N HIS A 244 -22.40 -20.23 4.16
CA HIS A 244 -22.73 -20.91 5.42
C HIS A 244 -22.89 -19.98 6.61
N GLY A 245 -22.68 -18.67 6.44
CA GLY A 245 -22.76 -17.67 7.48
C GLY A 245 -23.30 -16.34 6.96
N ARG A 246 -23.14 -15.29 7.77
CA ARG A 246 -23.56 -13.93 7.44
C ARG A 246 -22.35 -13.07 7.05
N ALA A 247 -22.10 -12.97 5.76
CA ALA A 247 -21.08 -12.07 5.20
C ALA A 247 -21.72 -10.75 4.79
N VAL A 248 -21.13 -9.62 5.19
CA VAL A 248 -21.65 -8.26 4.94
C VAL A 248 -20.62 -7.44 4.19
N ALA A 249 -21.05 -6.68 3.20
CA ALA A 249 -20.20 -5.74 2.47
C ALA A 249 -20.18 -4.38 3.17
N HIS A 250 -18.98 -3.82 3.35
CA HIS A 250 -18.79 -2.45 3.81
C HIS A 250 -18.28 -1.60 2.64
N GLN A 251 -19.14 -0.69 2.17
CA GLN A 251 -18.73 0.22 1.09
C GLN A 251 -17.71 1.24 1.59
N PHE A 252 -16.54 1.26 1.00
CA PHE A 252 -15.41 2.14 1.34
C PHE A 252 -15.81 3.62 1.42
N SER A 253 -16.75 4.05 0.59
CA SER A 253 -17.25 5.42 0.59
C SER A 253 -17.84 5.89 1.94
N ARG A 254 -18.25 4.96 2.83
CA ARG A 254 -18.81 5.25 4.15
C ARG A 254 -17.72 5.55 5.20
N SER A 255 -16.53 5.00 5.03
CA SER A 255 -15.40 5.12 5.98
C SER A 255 -14.14 5.72 5.37
N CYS A 256 -14.17 6.09 4.09
CA CYS A 256 -13.08 6.79 3.44
C CYS A 256 -12.84 8.15 4.08
N VAL A 257 -11.62 8.40 4.54
CA VAL A 257 -11.23 9.70 5.07
C VAL A 257 -10.86 10.63 3.91
N ARG A 258 -11.62 11.71 3.80
CA ARG A 258 -11.49 12.71 2.73
C ARG A 258 -11.13 14.05 3.34
N SER A 259 -10.23 14.76 2.72
CA SER A 259 -9.88 16.12 3.11
C SER A 259 -10.84 17.19 2.53
N ASN A 260 -11.56 16.83 1.46
CA ASN A 260 -12.54 17.65 0.74
C ASN A 260 -13.68 16.75 0.24
N ASP A 261 -14.75 17.32 -0.35
CA ASP A 261 -15.88 16.59 -0.95
C ASP A 261 -15.49 15.76 -2.19
N GLN A 262 -14.28 15.27 -2.22
CA GLN A 262 -13.71 14.56 -3.35
C GLN A 262 -14.05 13.05 -3.33
N ARG A 263 -13.69 12.40 -4.43
CA ARG A 263 -13.90 10.96 -4.62
C ARG A 263 -13.10 10.13 -3.62
N SER A 264 -13.59 8.94 -3.31
CA SER A 264 -12.88 7.97 -2.48
C SER A 264 -11.60 7.54 -3.18
N TYR A 265 -10.43 7.81 -2.59
CA TYR A 265 -9.14 7.45 -3.15
C TYR A 265 -8.67 6.09 -2.64
N TRP A 266 -8.50 5.16 -3.56
CA TRP A 266 -7.87 3.87 -3.33
C TRP A 266 -7.09 3.46 -4.57
N ARG A 267 -5.86 2.96 -4.39
CA ARG A 267 -4.99 2.47 -5.48
C ARG A 267 -4.27 1.19 -5.06
N ASP A 268 -4.30 0.18 -5.93
CA ASP A 268 -3.50 -1.06 -5.77
C ASP A 268 -1.99 -0.80 -5.95
N VAL A 269 -1.59 0.20 -6.74
CA VAL A 269 -0.19 0.50 -7.09
C VAL A 269 0.63 -0.76 -7.44
N GLY A 270 0.00 -1.70 -8.11
CA GLY A 270 0.54 -3.03 -8.38
C GLY A 270 1.40 -3.14 -9.65
N THR A 271 1.37 -2.14 -10.53
CA THR A 271 2.21 -2.03 -11.74
C THR A 271 3.05 -0.77 -11.67
N VAL A 272 4.13 -0.70 -12.47
CA VAL A 272 4.99 0.50 -12.53
C VAL A 272 4.19 1.71 -13.01
N ASP A 273 3.29 1.56 -13.98
CA ASP A 273 2.41 2.64 -14.47
C ASP A 273 1.46 3.14 -13.37
N ALA A 274 0.77 2.25 -12.68
CA ALA A 274 -0.12 2.61 -11.58
C ALA A 274 0.64 3.23 -10.39
N TYR A 275 1.83 2.73 -10.08
CA TYR A 275 2.71 3.27 -9.05
C TYR A 275 3.19 4.68 -9.42
N TRP A 276 3.64 4.88 -10.66
CA TRP A 276 4.08 6.17 -11.16
C TRP A 276 2.92 7.18 -11.14
N SER A 277 1.77 6.83 -11.74
CA SER A 277 0.59 7.70 -11.76
C SER A 277 0.15 8.11 -10.35
N ALA A 278 0.02 7.16 -9.42
CA ALA A 278 -0.40 7.44 -8.05
C ALA A 278 0.57 8.39 -7.30
N ASN A 279 1.88 8.34 -7.60
CA ASN A 279 2.84 9.29 -7.05
C ASN A 279 2.73 10.66 -7.74
N ILE A 280 2.59 10.69 -9.07
CA ILE A 280 2.48 11.95 -9.83
C ILE A 280 1.18 12.70 -9.48
N ASP A 281 0.06 12.01 -9.26
CA ASP A 281 -1.21 12.61 -8.83
C ASP A 281 -1.05 13.44 -7.54
N LEU A 282 -0.09 13.07 -6.66
CA LEU A 282 0.21 13.86 -5.45
C LEU A 282 0.79 15.24 -5.74
N THR A 283 1.28 15.49 -6.95
CA THR A 283 1.81 16.80 -7.36
C THR A 283 0.73 17.75 -7.84
N ASP A 284 -0.49 17.29 -8.03
CA ASP A 284 -1.61 18.15 -8.46
C ASP A 284 -1.89 19.24 -7.42
N VAL A 285 -2.47 20.35 -7.85
CA VAL A 285 -2.80 21.50 -6.97
C VAL A 285 -3.76 21.07 -5.85
N VAL A 286 -4.72 20.20 -6.18
CA VAL A 286 -5.66 19.60 -5.23
C VAL A 286 -5.66 18.08 -5.45
N PRO A 287 -4.71 17.34 -4.84
CA PRO A 287 -4.61 15.91 -5.02
C PRO A 287 -5.79 15.16 -4.36
N GLU A 288 -6.26 14.08 -4.99
CA GLU A 288 -7.30 13.23 -4.40
C GLU A 288 -6.86 12.60 -3.07
N LEU A 289 -5.57 12.27 -2.92
CA LEU A 289 -4.95 11.82 -1.67
C LEU A 289 -4.18 12.99 -1.05
N ASP A 290 -4.74 13.60 -0.03
CA ASP A 290 -4.07 14.67 0.71
C ASP A 290 -3.14 14.11 1.79
N LEU A 291 -1.83 14.27 1.59
CA LEU A 291 -0.79 13.91 2.57
C LEU A 291 -0.58 14.98 3.65
N TYR A 292 -1.13 16.19 3.47
CA TYR A 292 -1.01 17.31 4.40
C TYR A 292 -2.14 17.38 5.44
N ASP A 293 -3.12 16.49 5.34
CA ASP A 293 -4.20 16.36 6.32
C ASP A 293 -3.66 15.94 7.69
N ARG A 294 -3.67 16.86 8.64
CA ARG A 294 -3.19 16.64 10.01
C ARG A 294 -4.18 15.86 10.88
N SER A 295 -5.43 15.77 10.48
CA SER A 295 -6.45 15.01 11.21
C SER A 295 -6.29 13.50 10.98
N TRP A 296 -5.69 13.12 9.84
CA TRP A 296 -5.42 11.73 9.48
C TRP A 296 -4.01 11.56 8.89
N PRO A 297 -2.96 11.74 9.70
CA PRO A 297 -1.57 11.71 9.24
C PRO A 297 -1.15 10.30 8.80
N ILE A 298 -0.28 10.23 7.81
CA ILE A 298 0.40 8.99 7.46
C ILE A 298 1.72 8.93 8.22
N TRP A 299 1.76 8.06 9.23
CA TRP A 299 2.92 7.78 10.06
C TRP A 299 3.95 6.98 9.27
N THR A 300 5.21 7.28 9.46
CA THR A 300 6.32 6.58 8.82
C THR A 300 7.60 6.76 9.63
N TYR A 301 8.66 6.05 9.28
CA TYR A 301 9.98 6.32 9.82
C TYR A 301 10.41 7.76 9.46
N ALA A 302 10.60 8.59 10.46
CA ALA A 302 11.11 9.94 10.29
C ALA A 302 12.64 9.92 10.19
N GLU A 303 13.16 9.97 8.98
CA GLU A 303 14.61 10.07 8.73
C GLU A 303 15.09 11.47 9.14
N ILE A 304 16.19 11.55 9.90
CA ILE A 304 16.78 12.83 10.31
C ILE A 304 17.51 13.41 9.10
N THR A 305 16.93 14.41 8.48
CA THR A 305 17.48 15.08 7.28
C THR A 305 17.39 16.60 7.42
N PRO A 306 18.32 17.35 6.84
CA PRO A 306 18.20 18.80 6.74
C PRO A 306 17.03 19.16 5.81
N PRO A 307 16.56 20.42 5.81
CA PRO A 307 15.62 20.92 4.81
C PRO A 307 16.14 20.75 3.38
N ALA A 308 15.22 20.69 2.42
CA ALA A 308 15.59 20.73 1.00
C ALA A 308 16.24 22.07 0.66
N LYS A 309 17.26 22.03 -0.22
CA LYS A 309 18.05 23.20 -0.60
C LYS A 309 17.98 23.43 -2.11
N PHE A 310 17.64 24.67 -2.48
CA PHE A 310 17.64 25.15 -3.87
C PHE A 310 18.73 26.20 -4.02
N VAL A 311 19.62 26.04 -5.00
CA VAL A 311 20.76 26.94 -5.20
C VAL A 311 20.95 27.29 -6.65
N HIS A 312 21.62 28.44 -6.85
CA HIS A 312 21.86 29.18 -8.07
C HIS A 312 20.61 29.93 -8.58
N ASP A 313 20.84 31.13 -9.05
CA ASP A 313 19.86 32.03 -9.67
C ASP A 313 20.50 32.80 -10.84
N GLU A 314 21.30 32.10 -11.64
CA GLU A 314 21.93 32.63 -12.85
C GLU A 314 21.06 32.27 -14.07
N ASP A 315 21.14 33.06 -15.14
CA ASP A 315 20.45 32.77 -16.38
C ASP A 315 20.81 31.38 -16.92
N GLY A 316 19.78 30.54 -17.13
CA GLY A 316 19.92 29.16 -17.57
C GLY A 316 20.46 28.18 -16.50
N ARG A 317 20.72 28.66 -15.27
CA ARG A 317 21.21 27.84 -14.15
C ARG A 317 20.51 28.22 -12.86
N ARG A 318 19.20 27.95 -12.79
CA ARG A 318 18.37 28.20 -11.62
C ARG A 318 17.93 26.88 -10.98
N GLY A 319 18.04 26.77 -9.64
CA GLY A 319 17.48 25.66 -8.90
C GLY A 319 16.00 25.90 -8.63
N GLU A 320 15.12 25.26 -9.40
CA GLU A 320 13.67 25.46 -9.29
C GLU A 320 12.87 24.15 -9.26
N ALA A 321 11.73 24.18 -8.59
CA ALA A 321 10.75 23.10 -8.59
C ALA A 321 9.34 23.67 -8.74
N VAL A 322 8.60 23.20 -9.73
CA VAL A 322 7.24 23.65 -10.05
C VAL A 322 6.30 22.45 -10.07
N THR A 323 5.16 22.56 -9.37
CA THR A 323 4.16 21.47 -9.27
C THR A 323 4.81 20.16 -8.87
N SER A 324 5.63 20.17 -7.81
CA SER A 324 6.50 19.06 -7.43
C SER A 324 6.58 18.89 -5.93
N LEU A 325 6.82 17.67 -5.45
CA LEU A 325 7.11 17.38 -4.05
C LEU A 325 8.61 17.16 -3.87
N VAL A 326 9.23 17.85 -2.91
CA VAL A 326 10.66 17.74 -2.61
C VAL A 326 10.83 17.42 -1.14
N SER A 327 11.36 16.23 -0.84
CA SER A 327 11.55 15.75 0.51
C SER A 327 12.81 16.34 1.17
N GLY A 328 12.95 16.13 2.48
CA GLY A 328 14.12 16.58 3.23
C GLY A 328 15.43 16.01 2.70
N GLY A 329 16.52 16.76 2.89
CA GLY A 329 17.87 16.38 2.45
C GLY A 329 18.14 16.52 0.95
N CYS A 330 17.15 16.91 0.15
CA CYS A 330 17.34 17.11 -1.29
C CYS A 330 18.15 18.39 -1.60
N ILE A 331 18.94 18.34 -2.67
CA ILE A 331 19.65 19.50 -3.22
C ILE A 331 19.29 19.64 -4.70
N VAL A 332 18.66 20.77 -5.04
CA VAL A 332 18.37 21.15 -6.43
C VAL A 332 19.38 22.24 -6.82
N SER A 333 20.47 21.83 -7.45
CA SER A 333 21.63 22.69 -7.74
C SER A 333 21.63 23.16 -9.20
N GLY A 334 20.97 24.29 -9.47
CA GLY A 334 20.87 24.84 -10.83
C GLY A 334 20.18 23.89 -11.81
N ALA A 335 19.16 23.18 -11.36
CA ALA A 335 18.39 22.20 -12.11
C ALA A 335 16.90 22.59 -12.11
N ALA A 336 16.17 22.16 -13.11
CA ALA A 336 14.72 22.39 -13.24
C ALA A 336 13.95 21.10 -12.97
N LEU A 337 13.00 21.16 -12.02
CA LEU A 337 12.11 20.08 -11.64
C LEU A 337 10.65 20.48 -11.96
N ARG A 338 9.93 19.63 -12.67
CA ARG A 338 8.52 19.85 -13.02
C ARG A 338 7.71 18.58 -12.81
N ARG A 339 6.54 18.73 -12.18
CA ARG A 339 5.55 17.67 -11.96
C ARG A 339 6.19 16.34 -11.53
N SER A 340 7.02 16.40 -10.50
CA SER A 340 7.87 15.29 -10.10
C SER A 340 7.98 15.16 -8.58
N LEU A 341 8.34 13.97 -8.12
CA LEU A 341 8.64 13.71 -6.71
C LEU A 341 10.12 13.43 -6.52
N LEU A 342 10.77 14.16 -5.63
CA LEU A 342 12.08 13.83 -5.08
C LEU A 342 11.93 13.27 -3.68
N PHE A 343 12.31 12.02 -3.51
CA PHE A 343 12.39 11.39 -2.20
C PHE A 343 13.63 11.86 -1.44
N THR A 344 13.75 11.46 -0.17
CA THR A 344 14.80 11.88 0.74
C THR A 344 16.20 11.81 0.11
N GLY A 345 16.97 12.90 0.25
CA GLY A 345 18.40 12.93 -0.08
C GLY A 345 18.74 12.87 -1.57
N VAL A 346 17.82 13.19 -2.44
CA VAL A 346 18.08 13.27 -3.90
C VAL A 346 18.88 14.52 -4.21
N HIS A 347 19.89 14.38 -5.10
CA HIS A 347 20.69 15.49 -5.59
C HIS A 347 20.52 15.65 -7.11
N LEU A 348 20.10 16.83 -7.55
CA LEU A 348 20.07 17.23 -8.97
C LEU A 348 21.18 18.22 -9.23
N HIS A 349 22.10 17.87 -10.17
CA HIS A 349 23.22 18.73 -10.56
C HIS A 349 22.81 19.73 -11.65
N SER A 350 23.68 20.72 -11.86
CA SER A 350 23.45 21.87 -12.75
C SER A 350 23.00 21.46 -14.15
N HIS A 351 22.02 22.19 -14.66
CA HIS A 351 21.41 22.02 -15.98
C HIS A 351 20.64 20.71 -16.16
N ALA A 352 20.47 19.89 -15.09
CA ALA A 352 19.59 18.72 -15.15
C ALA A 352 18.12 19.19 -15.28
N ARG A 353 17.34 18.45 -16.06
CA ARG A 353 15.90 18.64 -16.24
C ARG A 353 15.17 17.36 -15.90
N VAL A 354 14.23 17.45 -14.99
CA VAL A 354 13.46 16.30 -14.49
C VAL A 354 11.98 16.64 -14.59
N GLU A 355 11.23 15.86 -15.35
CA GLU A 355 9.80 16.10 -15.61
C GLU A 355 9.00 14.80 -15.53
N ASN A 356 7.80 14.85 -14.93
CA ASN A 356 6.93 13.69 -14.75
C ASN A 356 7.67 12.48 -14.16
N ALA A 357 8.48 12.69 -13.12
CA ALA A 357 9.42 11.70 -12.63
C ALA A 357 9.22 11.39 -11.15
N VAL A 358 9.41 10.12 -10.80
CA VAL A 358 9.45 9.61 -9.43
C VAL A 358 10.89 9.20 -9.11
N ILE A 359 11.59 10.02 -8.34
CA ILE A 359 13.02 9.84 -8.04
C ILE A 359 13.16 9.34 -6.60
N LEU A 360 13.50 8.06 -6.43
CA LEU A 360 13.57 7.39 -5.13
C LEU A 360 14.78 7.84 -4.30
N PRO A 361 14.84 7.51 -2.99
CA PRO A 361 15.83 8.09 -2.08
C PRO A 361 17.28 7.93 -2.54
N TYR A 362 18.09 8.98 -2.27
CA TYR A 362 19.53 9.00 -2.50
C TYR A 362 19.97 8.83 -3.96
N VAL A 363 19.10 9.15 -4.91
CA VAL A 363 19.47 9.24 -6.32
C VAL A 363 20.32 10.49 -6.54
N ASP A 364 21.38 10.34 -7.32
CA ASP A 364 22.24 11.43 -7.76
C ASP A 364 22.08 11.61 -9.28
N VAL A 365 21.57 12.77 -9.71
CA VAL A 365 21.29 13.06 -11.13
C VAL A 365 22.39 13.96 -11.67
N GLY A 366 23.21 13.45 -12.58
CA GLY A 366 24.36 14.13 -13.18
C GLY A 366 23.99 15.41 -13.94
N ARG A 367 25.03 16.23 -14.21
CA ARG A 367 24.89 17.49 -14.98
C ARG A 367 24.29 17.22 -16.35
N ASN A 368 23.50 18.17 -16.85
CA ASN A 368 22.89 18.12 -18.18
C ASN A 368 22.01 16.88 -18.45
N ALA A 369 21.73 16.05 -17.44
CA ALA A 369 20.83 14.90 -17.60
C ALA A 369 19.40 15.38 -17.85
N ARG A 370 18.65 14.69 -18.71
CA ARG A 370 17.24 14.96 -19.00
C ARG A 370 16.43 13.70 -18.78
N LEU A 371 15.51 13.75 -17.83
CA LEU A 371 14.70 12.63 -17.41
C LEU A 371 13.22 13.01 -17.52
N GLN A 372 12.47 12.26 -18.33
CA GLN A 372 11.04 12.47 -18.52
C GLN A 372 10.29 11.14 -18.45
N ASN A 373 9.14 11.12 -17.77
CA ASN A 373 8.29 9.92 -17.60
C ASN A 373 9.08 8.73 -17.06
N VAL A 374 9.78 8.92 -15.95
CA VAL A 374 10.68 7.91 -15.38
C VAL A 374 10.33 7.58 -13.93
N VAL A 375 10.69 6.36 -13.52
CA VAL A 375 10.87 5.95 -12.12
C VAL A 375 12.33 5.56 -11.95
N VAL A 376 13.07 6.26 -11.08
CA VAL A 376 14.48 5.96 -10.80
C VAL A 376 14.59 5.29 -9.43
N ASP A 377 15.12 4.06 -9.38
CA ASP A 377 15.24 3.31 -8.14
C ASP A 377 16.29 3.91 -7.19
N ARG A 378 16.17 3.54 -5.92
CA ARG A 378 16.98 4.06 -4.81
C ARG A 378 18.50 3.98 -5.09
N GLY A 379 19.19 5.09 -4.83
CA GLY A 379 20.65 5.17 -4.84
C GLY A 379 21.28 5.01 -6.22
N VAL A 380 20.52 5.19 -7.29
CA VAL A 380 21.01 5.22 -8.66
C VAL A 380 21.80 6.50 -8.88
N ARG A 381 22.93 6.39 -9.58
CA ARG A 381 23.70 7.54 -10.09
C ARG A 381 23.45 7.68 -11.57
N ILE A 382 22.73 8.70 -11.96
CA ILE A 382 22.45 9.02 -13.36
C ILE A 382 23.68 9.72 -13.93
N PRO A 383 24.29 9.22 -15.01
CA PRO A 383 25.46 9.84 -15.63
C PRO A 383 25.16 11.24 -16.16
N GLU A 384 26.22 12.05 -16.27
CA GLU A 384 26.15 13.35 -16.92
C GLU A 384 25.66 13.22 -18.37
N GLY A 385 24.75 14.11 -18.78
CA GLY A 385 24.21 14.17 -20.13
C GLY A 385 23.28 13.01 -20.52
N LEU A 386 22.97 12.09 -19.62
CA LEU A 386 22.03 11.00 -19.94
C LEU A 386 20.64 11.55 -20.24
N VAL A 387 20.08 11.15 -21.39
CA VAL A 387 18.73 11.52 -21.82
C VAL A 387 17.85 10.27 -21.79
N VAL A 388 16.68 10.36 -21.13
CA VAL A 388 15.66 9.31 -21.04
C VAL A 388 14.28 9.94 -21.12
N GLY A 389 13.38 9.33 -21.90
CA GLY A 389 12.00 9.76 -22.10
C GLY A 389 11.77 10.59 -23.36
N GLU A 390 12.82 10.86 -24.15
CA GLU A 390 12.72 11.60 -25.41
C GLU A 390 12.74 10.66 -26.66
N ASP A 391 13.34 9.48 -26.57
CA ASP A 391 13.46 8.49 -27.62
C ASP A 391 13.06 7.11 -27.11
N ALA A 392 11.83 6.71 -27.39
CA ALA A 392 11.25 5.44 -26.90
C ALA A 392 12.01 4.20 -27.42
N ASP A 393 12.53 4.23 -28.65
CA ASP A 393 13.23 3.10 -29.25
C ASP A 393 14.60 2.91 -28.60
N LEU A 394 15.30 4.00 -28.34
CA LEU A 394 16.57 3.99 -27.64
C LEU A 394 16.38 3.58 -26.17
N ASP A 395 15.35 4.11 -25.51
CA ASP A 395 15.07 3.84 -24.10
C ASP A 395 14.70 2.38 -23.87
N SER A 396 13.90 1.79 -24.74
CA SER A 396 13.49 0.36 -24.64
C SER A 396 14.68 -0.61 -24.72
N LYS A 397 15.79 -0.21 -25.38
CA LYS A 397 17.03 -1.00 -25.47
C LYS A 397 17.89 -0.90 -24.20
N ARG A 398 17.79 0.22 -23.49
CA ARG A 398 18.64 0.54 -22.31
C ARG A 398 17.95 0.25 -20.99
N PHE A 399 16.64 0.48 -20.93
CA PHE A 399 15.85 0.48 -19.70
C PHE A 399 14.60 -0.37 -19.86
N ARG A 400 13.93 -0.63 -18.74
CA ARG A 400 12.61 -1.26 -18.73
C ARG A 400 11.55 -0.22 -19.06
N THR A 401 10.91 -0.33 -20.22
CA THR A 401 9.79 0.53 -20.62
C THR A 401 8.47 -0.20 -20.39
N THR A 402 7.48 0.46 -19.82
CA THR A 402 6.14 -0.08 -19.59
C THR A 402 5.22 0.19 -20.79
N PRO A 403 4.04 -0.46 -20.86
CA PRO A 403 3.03 -0.16 -21.87
C PRO A 403 2.56 1.30 -21.87
N GLY A 404 2.55 1.96 -20.68
CA GLY A 404 2.22 3.39 -20.54
C GLY A 404 3.37 4.35 -20.91
N GLY A 405 4.52 3.83 -21.37
CA GLY A 405 5.67 4.64 -21.78
C GLY A 405 6.55 5.12 -20.62
N ILE A 406 6.38 4.55 -19.42
CA ILE A 406 7.21 4.90 -18.25
C ILE A 406 8.50 4.10 -18.27
N CYS A 407 9.65 4.79 -18.13
CA CYS A 407 10.94 4.13 -18.04
C CYS A 407 11.34 3.87 -16.58
N LEU A 408 11.55 2.61 -16.22
CA LEU A 408 12.15 2.22 -14.94
C LEU A 408 13.67 2.14 -15.08
N ILE A 409 14.37 2.89 -14.23
CA ILE A 409 15.83 2.98 -14.22
C ILE A 409 16.35 2.40 -12.90
N THR A 410 17.18 1.36 -12.99
CA THR A 410 17.84 0.74 -11.83
C THR A 410 19.35 0.81 -11.94
N ARG A 411 20.04 0.56 -10.83
CA ARG A 411 21.51 0.57 -10.79
C ARG A 411 22.10 -0.41 -11.81
N SER A 412 21.60 -1.62 -11.90
CA SER A 412 22.09 -2.64 -12.82
C SER A 412 21.93 -2.27 -14.30
N MET A 413 20.92 -1.44 -14.63
CA MET A 413 20.72 -0.92 -15.97
C MET A 413 21.77 0.16 -16.30
N ILE A 414 22.03 1.07 -15.37
CA ILE A 414 23.08 2.10 -15.54
C ILE A 414 24.46 1.46 -15.64
N ASP A 415 24.78 0.48 -14.77
CA ASP A 415 26.08 -0.22 -14.80
C ASP A 415 26.34 -0.87 -16.17
N ARG A 416 25.31 -1.37 -16.85
CA ARG A 416 25.39 -1.94 -18.22
C ARG A 416 25.65 -0.91 -19.31
N LEU A 417 25.31 0.37 -19.11
CA LEU A 417 25.61 1.44 -20.07
C LEU A 417 27.08 1.87 -20.01
N SER A 418 27.75 1.57 -18.90
CA SER A 418 29.15 1.94 -18.65
C SER A 418 30.11 0.79 -18.95
N ALA A 419 29.61 -0.41 -19.23
CA ALA A 419 30.37 -1.60 -19.61
C ALA A 419 30.50 -1.74 -21.12
#